data_45c87dd423a7ab46e9cb9f925e20a74a
#
_entry.id   45c87dd423a7ab46e9cb9f925e20a74a
#
_cell.length_a   1.000
_cell.length_b   1.000
_cell.length_c   1.000
_cell.angle_alpha   90.00
_cell.angle_beta   90.00
_cell.angle_gamma   90.00
#
_symmetry.space_group_name_H-M   'P 1'
#
loop_
_entity.id
_entity.type
_entity.pdbx_description
1 polymer ?
#
loop_
_entity_poly.entity_id
_entity_poly.type
_entity_poly.pdbx_seq_one_letter_code
_entity_poly.pdbx_strand_id
1 'polypeptide(L)'
;MKEISSMVSKIDSALQFNRTVLNLRSARQELIASNIANVDTPNYKAKDIDFAKTLQDAMSGNGPKLQMAGSGPHHLSGGTGESVMGAPVMFRNVVQPSADGNTVDMDVERAQFADNALRYEASVKFVDNQIRNVLTALQG
;
A
#
# COMPACT_ATOMS: atom_id res chain seq x y z
N MET A 1 -24.36 23.15 -15.28
CA MET A 1 -24.23 22.78 -13.85
C MET A 1 -24.01 21.27 -13.64
N LYS A 2 -24.83 20.39 -14.24
CA LYS A 2 -24.67 18.94 -14.10
C LYS A 2 -23.35 18.40 -14.68
N GLU A 3 -22.86 18.96 -15.79
CA GLU A 3 -21.61 18.54 -16.42
C GLU A 3 -20.38 18.86 -15.57
N ILE A 4 -20.33 20.05 -14.96
CA ILE A 4 -19.23 20.46 -14.08
C ILE A 4 -19.19 19.57 -12.83
N SER A 5 -20.33 19.28 -12.24
CA SER A 5 -20.43 18.37 -11.09
C SER A 5 -19.96 16.95 -11.44
N SER A 6 -20.29 16.46 -12.63
CA SER A 6 -19.84 15.17 -13.12
C SER A 6 -18.32 15.14 -13.36
N MET A 7 -17.74 16.21 -13.89
CA MET A 7 -16.30 16.33 -14.10
C MET A 7 -15.53 16.38 -12.77
N VAL A 8 -16.02 17.17 -11.80
CA VAL A 8 -15.43 17.25 -10.46
C VAL A 8 -15.45 15.88 -9.78
N SER A 9 -16.56 15.16 -9.87
CA SER A 9 -16.68 13.80 -9.30
C SER A 9 -15.70 12.80 -9.94
N LYS A 10 -15.48 12.87 -11.24
CA LYS A 10 -14.50 12.01 -11.93
C LYS A 10 -13.06 12.30 -11.52
N ILE A 11 -12.73 13.59 -11.38
CA ILE A 11 -11.40 14.02 -10.92
C ILE A 11 -11.17 13.56 -9.48
N ASP A 12 -12.15 13.75 -8.62
CA ASP A 12 -12.08 13.33 -7.22
C ASP A 12 -11.90 11.81 -7.09
N SER A 13 -12.67 11.03 -7.86
CA SER A 13 -12.52 9.56 -7.90
C SER A 13 -11.14 9.12 -8.38
N ALA A 14 -10.59 9.78 -9.39
CA ALA A 14 -9.25 9.46 -9.91
C ALA A 14 -8.15 9.83 -8.90
N LEU A 15 -8.27 10.96 -8.22
CA LEU A 15 -7.35 11.36 -7.16
C LEU A 15 -7.42 10.41 -5.97
N GLN A 16 -8.63 9.98 -5.59
CA GLN A 16 -8.83 9.00 -4.52
C GLN A 16 -8.19 7.65 -4.85
N PHE A 17 -8.34 7.17 -6.08
CA PHE A 17 -7.69 5.95 -6.56
C PHE A 17 -6.16 6.05 -6.42
N ASN A 18 -5.57 7.11 -6.94
CA ASN A 18 -4.13 7.33 -6.89
C ASN A 18 -3.61 7.46 -5.47
N ARG A 19 -4.35 8.13 -4.59
CA ARG A 19 -4.05 8.22 -3.16
C ARG A 19 -4.04 6.85 -2.49
N THR A 20 -5.01 6.00 -2.81
CA THR A 20 -5.09 4.64 -2.30
C THR A 20 -3.89 3.81 -2.78
N VAL A 21 -3.53 3.91 -4.06
CA VAL A 21 -2.33 3.23 -4.61
C VAL A 21 -1.07 3.67 -3.86
N LEU A 22 -0.87 4.97 -3.66
CA LEU A 22 0.29 5.49 -2.92
C LEU A 22 0.35 4.98 -1.48
N ASN A 23 -0.78 4.98 -0.78
CA ASN A 23 -0.87 4.48 0.58
C ASN A 23 -0.52 2.99 0.66
N LEU A 24 -1.02 2.19 -0.25
CA LEU A 24 -0.72 0.75 -0.31
C LEU A 24 0.75 0.48 -0.67
N ARG A 25 1.33 1.27 -1.58
CA ARG A 25 2.76 1.18 -1.90
C ARG A 25 3.64 1.53 -0.70
N SER A 26 3.25 2.56 0.06
CA SER A 26 3.94 2.96 1.29
C SER A 26 3.85 1.86 2.36
N ALA A 27 2.66 1.30 2.58
CA ALA A 27 2.45 0.19 3.52
C ALA A 27 3.29 -1.04 3.14
N ARG A 28 3.33 -1.39 1.86
CA ARG A 28 4.15 -2.51 1.37
C ARG A 28 5.63 -2.25 1.58
N GLN A 29 6.10 -1.03 1.33
CA GLN A 29 7.49 -0.65 1.55
C GLN A 29 7.90 -0.82 3.02
N GLU A 30 7.04 -0.45 3.93
CA GLU A 30 7.27 -0.63 5.37
C GLU A 30 7.39 -2.11 5.76
N LEU A 31 6.53 -2.98 5.22
CA LEU A 31 6.61 -4.42 5.46
C LEU A 31 7.88 -5.03 4.90
N ILE A 32 8.28 -4.66 3.69
CA ILE A 32 9.52 -5.14 3.07
C ILE A 32 10.74 -4.67 3.90
N ALA A 33 10.75 -3.42 4.33
CA ALA A 33 11.80 -2.89 5.20
C ALA A 33 11.87 -3.65 6.54
N SER A 34 10.73 -3.97 7.12
CA SER A 34 10.65 -4.79 8.34
C SER A 34 11.19 -6.21 8.11
N ASN A 35 10.87 -6.84 6.97
CA ASN A 35 11.42 -8.14 6.60
C ASN A 35 12.95 -8.09 6.50
N ILE A 36 13.50 -7.08 5.83
CA ILE A 36 14.94 -6.88 5.71
C ILE A 36 15.60 -6.70 7.08
N ALA A 37 14.99 -5.88 7.95
CA ALA A 37 15.52 -5.64 9.30
C ALA A 37 15.52 -6.90 10.17
N ASN A 38 14.67 -7.87 9.89
CA ASN A 38 14.52 -9.11 10.66
C ASN A 38 15.10 -10.35 9.95
N VAL A 39 15.98 -10.19 8.97
CA VAL A 39 16.59 -11.29 8.25
C VAL A 39 17.36 -12.27 9.17
N ASP A 40 17.93 -11.77 10.26
CA ASP A 40 18.67 -12.56 11.25
C ASP A 40 17.85 -12.90 12.51
N THR A 41 16.57 -12.54 12.56
CA THR A 41 15.70 -12.83 13.70
C THR A 41 15.19 -14.27 13.63
N PRO A 42 15.49 -15.15 14.61
CA PRO A 42 15.00 -16.52 14.60
C PRO A 42 13.46 -16.59 14.56
N ASN A 43 12.93 -17.52 13.78
CA ASN A 43 11.49 -17.76 13.60
C ASN A 43 10.68 -16.59 13.01
N TYR A 44 11.34 -15.59 12.49
CA TYR A 44 10.64 -14.48 11.81
C TYR A 44 9.99 -14.96 10.51
N LYS A 45 8.73 -14.59 10.32
CA LYS A 45 7.98 -14.90 9.09
C LYS A 45 7.84 -13.66 8.22
N ALA A 46 8.34 -13.72 6.99
CA ALA A 46 8.23 -12.62 6.03
C ALA A 46 6.77 -12.25 5.79
N LYS A 47 6.48 -10.96 5.89
CA LYS A 47 5.14 -10.40 5.76
C LYS A 47 5.00 -9.63 4.45
N ASP A 48 3.82 -9.63 3.88
CA ASP A 48 3.46 -8.85 2.70
C ASP A 48 1.96 -8.55 2.72
N ILE A 49 1.50 -7.74 1.77
CA ILE A 49 0.08 -7.51 1.51
C ILE A 49 -0.26 -8.02 0.11
N ASP A 50 -1.48 -8.51 -0.08
CA ASP A 50 -2.02 -8.75 -1.42
C ASP A 50 -2.46 -7.41 -2.01
N PHE A 51 -1.56 -6.77 -2.75
CA PHE A 51 -1.76 -5.44 -3.30
C PHE A 51 -3.00 -5.37 -4.20
N ALA A 52 -3.13 -6.30 -5.14
CA ALA A 52 -4.22 -6.31 -6.10
C ALA A 52 -5.59 -6.47 -5.42
N LYS A 53 -5.69 -7.45 -4.52
CA LYS A 53 -6.93 -7.69 -3.77
C LYS A 53 -7.28 -6.52 -2.87
N THR A 54 -6.32 -6.00 -2.13
CA THR A 54 -6.53 -4.87 -1.21
C THR A 54 -6.97 -3.61 -1.96
N LEU A 55 -6.36 -3.34 -3.12
CA LEU A 55 -6.76 -2.21 -3.97
C LEU A 55 -8.19 -2.39 -4.49
N GLN A 56 -8.53 -3.59 -4.96
CA GLN A 56 -9.87 -3.91 -5.43
C GLN A 56 -10.92 -3.75 -4.32
N ASP A 57 -10.65 -4.26 -3.14
CA ASP A 57 -11.54 -4.14 -1.98
C ASP A 57 -11.73 -2.66 -1.57
N ALA A 58 -10.65 -1.87 -1.57
CA ALA A 58 -10.71 -0.45 -1.27
C ALA A 58 -11.55 0.34 -2.29
N MET A 59 -11.44 -0.03 -3.58
CA MET A 59 -12.19 0.63 -4.64
C MET A 59 -13.67 0.24 -4.70
N SER A 60 -14.00 -1.00 -4.30
CA SER A 60 -15.39 -1.48 -4.26
C SER A 60 -16.16 -1.01 -3.03
N GLY A 61 -15.52 -0.35 -2.08
CA GLY A 61 -16.12 0.08 -0.82
C GLY A 61 -16.36 -1.06 0.18
N ASN A 62 -15.95 -2.28 -0.16
CA ASN A 62 -16.09 -3.46 0.69
C ASN A 62 -14.87 -3.71 1.59
N GLY A 63 -13.80 -2.95 1.37
CA GLY A 63 -12.61 -3.03 2.19
C GLY A 63 -12.77 -2.38 3.55
N PRO A 64 -11.95 -2.76 4.54
CA PRO A 64 -11.83 -1.97 5.75
C PRO A 64 -11.50 -0.55 5.32
N LYS A 65 -12.32 0.42 5.76
CA LYS A 65 -12.01 1.83 5.53
C LYS A 65 -10.57 2.04 5.97
N LEU A 66 -9.72 2.54 5.07
CA LEU A 66 -8.36 2.92 5.40
C LEU A 66 -8.43 3.92 6.55
N GLN A 67 -8.43 3.40 7.77
CA GLN A 67 -8.42 4.25 8.94
C GLN A 67 -7.05 4.89 8.99
N MET A 68 -7.04 6.20 8.98
CA MET A 68 -5.86 6.97 9.34
C MET A 68 -5.31 6.41 10.65
N ALA A 69 -4.03 6.10 10.68
CA ALA A 69 -3.36 5.55 11.85
C ALA A 69 -3.76 6.35 13.10
N GLY A 70 -4.56 5.74 13.94
CA GLY A 70 -4.88 6.32 15.24
C GLY A 70 -3.59 6.39 16.07
N SER A 71 -3.16 7.57 16.40
CA SER A 71 -1.94 7.85 17.18
C SER A 71 -2.10 7.50 18.66
N GLY A 72 -2.58 6.29 18.98
CA GLY A 72 -2.74 5.90 20.38
C GLY A 72 -2.39 4.43 20.63
N PRO A 73 -1.63 4.13 21.72
CA PRO A 73 -1.19 2.77 22.04
C PRO A 73 -2.32 1.81 22.44
N HIS A 74 -3.58 2.25 22.46
CA HIS A 74 -4.74 1.46 22.89
C HIS A 74 -5.87 1.38 21.88
N HIS A 75 -5.63 1.71 20.61
CA HIS A 75 -6.64 1.50 19.57
C HIS A 75 -6.62 0.04 19.11
N LEU A 76 -7.39 -0.77 19.82
CA LEU A 76 -7.83 -2.09 19.35
C LEU A 76 -8.73 -1.89 18.13
N SER A 77 -8.14 -1.97 16.94
CA SER A 77 -8.96 -2.17 15.74
C SER A 77 -9.56 -3.58 15.84
N GLY A 78 -10.87 -3.68 15.85
CA GLY A 78 -11.61 -4.94 16.00
C GLY A 78 -11.49 -5.91 14.83
N GLY A 79 -10.30 -6.00 14.23
CA GLY A 79 -9.94 -6.99 13.22
C GLY A 79 -9.01 -8.03 13.82
N THR A 80 -9.31 -9.28 13.59
CA THR A 80 -8.57 -10.44 14.10
C THR A 80 -7.20 -10.66 13.43
N GLY A 81 -6.63 -9.66 12.76
CA GLY A 81 -5.36 -9.74 12.06
C GLY A 81 -4.55 -8.44 12.09
N GLU A 82 -3.24 -8.58 11.98
CA GLU A 82 -2.34 -7.44 11.80
C GLU A 82 -2.67 -6.72 10.49
N SER A 83 -2.76 -5.40 10.53
CA SER A 83 -2.98 -4.57 9.33
C SER A 83 -2.03 -3.37 9.33
N VAL A 84 -1.58 -2.98 8.15
CA VAL A 84 -0.76 -1.79 7.93
C VAL A 84 -1.55 -0.83 7.04
N MET A 85 -1.86 0.34 7.54
CA MET A 85 -2.68 1.35 6.84
C MET A 85 -4.04 0.80 6.35
N GLY A 86 -4.63 -0.15 7.11
CA GLY A 86 -5.90 -0.81 6.76
C GLY A 86 -5.77 -1.99 5.77
N ALA A 87 -4.59 -2.26 5.24
CA ALA A 87 -4.33 -3.42 4.41
C ALA A 87 -4.06 -4.65 5.30
N PRO A 88 -4.76 -5.77 5.13
CA PRO A 88 -4.48 -6.98 5.89
C PRO A 88 -3.09 -7.52 5.54
N VAL A 89 -2.32 -7.82 6.58
CA VAL A 89 -0.98 -8.39 6.46
C VAL A 89 -1.09 -9.90 6.32
N MET A 90 -0.35 -10.46 5.38
CA MET A 90 -0.28 -11.88 5.11
C MET A 90 1.15 -12.37 5.22
N PHE A 91 1.33 -13.63 5.57
CA PHE A 91 2.65 -14.25 5.49
C PHE A 91 2.95 -14.66 4.05
N ARG A 92 4.19 -14.39 3.63
CA ARG A 92 4.67 -14.79 2.31
C ARG A 92 4.92 -16.30 2.28
N ASN A 93 4.59 -16.93 1.15
CA ASN A 93 4.88 -18.36 0.95
C ASN A 93 6.39 -18.62 1.02
N VAL A 94 6.77 -19.67 1.74
CA VAL A 94 8.15 -20.08 1.94
C VAL A 94 8.62 -20.88 0.74
N VAL A 95 9.67 -20.41 0.05
CA VAL A 95 10.28 -21.16 -1.04
C VAL A 95 11.34 -22.14 -0.49
N GLN A 96 12.13 -21.70 0.49
CA GLN A 96 13.07 -22.53 1.23
C GLN A 96 13.11 -22.10 2.70
N PRO A 97 12.71 -22.95 3.65
CA PRO A 97 12.84 -22.64 5.07
C PRO A 97 14.31 -22.66 5.48
N SER A 98 14.75 -21.65 6.23
CA SER A 98 16.06 -21.68 6.85
C SER A 98 16.05 -22.53 8.13
N ALA A 99 17.24 -22.95 8.59
CA ALA A 99 17.38 -23.83 9.75
C ALA A 99 16.86 -23.22 11.06
N ASP A 100 16.82 -21.87 11.18
CA ASP A 100 16.31 -21.14 12.33
C ASP A 100 14.80 -20.80 12.24
N GLY A 101 14.12 -21.29 11.21
CA GLY A 101 12.69 -21.01 10.97
C GLY A 101 12.40 -19.64 10.39
N ASN A 102 13.41 -18.83 10.05
CA ASN A 102 13.25 -17.55 9.37
C ASN A 102 12.88 -17.77 7.90
N THR A 103 11.84 -17.08 7.41
CA THR A 103 11.36 -17.21 6.02
C THR A 103 11.75 -16.04 5.13
N VAL A 104 12.56 -15.11 5.61
CA VAL A 104 13.06 -13.98 4.84
C VAL A 104 14.11 -14.43 3.85
N ASP A 105 13.91 -14.16 2.57
CA ASP A 105 14.92 -14.29 1.52
C ASP A 105 15.40 -12.89 1.14
N MET A 106 16.65 -12.58 1.45
CA MET A 106 17.21 -11.24 1.28
C MET A 106 17.24 -10.80 -0.19
N ASP A 107 17.50 -11.71 -1.11
CA ASP A 107 17.53 -11.37 -2.54
C ASP A 107 16.13 -11.02 -3.04
N VAL A 108 15.12 -11.77 -2.61
CA VAL A 108 13.71 -11.49 -2.91
C VAL A 108 13.29 -10.15 -2.28
N GLU A 109 13.64 -9.91 -1.02
CA GLU A 109 13.27 -8.66 -0.34
C GLU A 109 13.90 -7.43 -1.00
N ARG A 110 15.17 -7.50 -1.37
CA ARG A 110 15.83 -6.40 -2.07
C ARG A 110 15.22 -6.12 -3.43
N ALA A 111 14.89 -7.16 -4.19
CA ALA A 111 14.21 -7.03 -5.48
C ALA A 111 12.82 -6.41 -5.31
N GLN A 112 12.04 -6.86 -4.34
CA GLN A 112 10.72 -6.31 -4.03
C GLN A 112 10.80 -4.86 -3.53
N PHE A 113 11.80 -4.54 -2.72
CA PHE A 113 12.04 -3.18 -2.23
C PHE A 113 12.31 -2.22 -3.39
N ALA A 114 13.21 -2.57 -4.30
CA ALA A 114 13.53 -1.76 -5.45
C ALA A 114 12.35 -1.62 -6.41
N ASP A 115 11.64 -2.70 -6.71
CA ASP A 115 10.46 -2.68 -7.58
C ASP A 115 9.34 -1.81 -6.98
N ASN A 116 9.05 -1.98 -5.72
CA ASN A 116 8.00 -1.20 -5.05
C ASN A 116 8.37 0.29 -4.93
N ALA A 117 9.64 0.61 -4.65
CA ALA A 117 10.14 1.99 -4.63
C ALA A 117 9.99 2.67 -5.99
N LEU A 118 10.35 1.97 -7.07
CA LEU A 118 10.18 2.47 -8.43
C LEU A 118 8.72 2.71 -8.79
N ARG A 119 7.84 1.79 -8.44
CA ARG A 119 6.39 1.92 -8.67
C ARG A 119 5.78 3.03 -7.82
N TYR A 120 6.24 3.22 -6.59
CA TYR A 120 5.83 4.35 -5.75
C TYR A 120 6.20 5.68 -6.40
N GLU A 121 7.44 5.83 -6.85
CA GLU A 121 7.92 7.03 -7.54
C GLU A 121 7.14 7.32 -8.82
N ALA A 122 6.88 6.29 -9.63
CA ALA A 122 6.05 6.40 -10.82
C ALA A 122 4.62 6.86 -10.49
N SER A 123 4.04 6.36 -9.42
CA SER A 123 2.71 6.77 -8.96
C SER A 123 2.67 8.22 -8.50
N VAL A 124 3.71 8.69 -7.82
CA VAL A 124 3.84 10.10 -7.42
C VAL A 124 3.90 11.02 -8.64
N LYS A 125 4.72 10.66 -9.63
CA LYS A 125 4.81 11.43 -10.89
C LYS A 125 3.49 11.45 -11.66
N PHE A 126 2.77 10.34 -11.64
CA PHE A 126 1.46 10.25 -12.28
C PHE A 126 0.45 11.20 -11.63
N VAL A 127 0.40 11.25 -10.31
CA VAL A 127 -0.46 12.19 -9.55
C VAL A 127 -0.07 13.63 -9.82
N ASP A 128 1.23 13.95 -9.83
CA ASP A 128 1.71 15.30 -10.11
C ASP A 128 1.29 15.77 -11.51
N ASN A 129 1.46 14.93 -12.52
CA ASN A 129 1.01 15.22 -13.88
C ASN A 129 -0.50 15.40 -13.97
N GLN A 130 -1.27 14.59 -13.26
CA GLN A 130 -2.73 14.69 -13.22
C GLN A 130 -3.18 16.02 -12.63
N ILE A 131 -2.55 16.45 -11.53
CA ILE A 131 -2.83 17.74 -10.89
C ILE A 131 -2.47 18.90 -11.84
N ARG A 132 -1.32 18.84 -12.49
CA ARG A 132 -0.91 19.86 -13.47
C ARG A 132 -1.88 19.97 -14.64
N ASN A 133 -2.34 18.84 -15.15
CA ASN A 133 -3.32 18.81 -16.25
C ASN A 133 -4.64 19.45 -15.83
N VAL A 134 -5.12 19.19 -14.62
CA VAL A 134 -6.31 19.82 -14.06
C VAL A 134 -6.12 21.34 -13.92
N LEU A 135 -4.98 21.78 -13.37
CA LEU A 135 -4.66 23.21 -13.24
C LEU A 135 -4.60 23.90 -14.60
N THR A 136 -3.97 23.28 -15.60
CA THR A 136 -3.91 23.80 -16.96
C THR A 136 -5.31 23.93 -17.57
N ALA A 137 -6.17 22.93 -17.39
CA ALA A 137 -7.55 22.98 -17.87
C ALA A 137 -8.38 24.09 -17.20
N LEU A 138 -8.12 24.40 -15.93
CA LEU A 138 -8.79 25.49 -15.20
C LEU A 138 -8.29 26.87 -15.60
N GLN A 139 -7.05 27.00 -16.03
CA GLN A 139 -6.45 28.26 -16.49
C GLN A 139 -6.78 28.60 -17.95
N GLY A 140 -7.22 27.58 -18.66
CA GLY A 140 -7.64 27.48 -20.03
C GLY A 140 -7.85 28.47 -20.84
#